data_c96d00245fb3724b815f816932103c5d
#
_entry.id   c96d00245fb3724b815f816932103c5d
#
_cell.length_a   1.000
_cell.length_b   1.000
_cell.length_c   1.000
_cell.angle_alpha   90.00
_cell.angle_beta   90.00
_cell.angle_gamma   90.00
#
_symmetry.space_group_name_H-M   'P 1'
#
loop_
_entity.id
_entity.type
_entity.pdbx_description
1 polymer ?
#
loop_
_entity_poly.entity_id
_entity_poly.type
_entity_poly.pdbx_seq_one_letter_code
_entity_poly.pdbx_strand_id
1 'polypeptide(L)'
;MKNYAYAVVTILIALTVAHFLADDSYQWQVNSISQLGAQAYDKAWIIHFGFIAFGIIVLLTGASRIRMDVKYWFRETPIMIYGFAILLSGIFSAEPFMAGVAYSTQEAQLHGLF
;
A
#
# COMPACT_ATOMS: atom_id res chain seq x y z
N MET A 1 -11.66 -5.23 17.01
CA MET A 1 -10.72 -4.89 16.90
C MET A 1 -9.68 -5.66 16.41
N LYS A 2 -9.79 -6.83 16.60
CA LYS A 2 -8.91 -7.81 16.06
C LYS A 2 -8.68 -7.63 14.59
N ASN A 3 -9.58 -7.01 13.90
CA ASN A 3 -9.53 -6.93 12.45
C ASN A 3 -8.47 -5.96 11.90
N TYR A 4 -8.19 -4.87 12.62
CA TYR A 4 -7.08 -4.00 12.20
C TYR A 4 -5.73 -4.68 12.38
N ALA A 5 -5.61 -5.58 13.35
CA ALA A 5 -4.40 -6.36 13.50
C ALA A 5 -4.14 -7.23 12.27
N TYR A 6 -5.19 -7.77 11.64
CA TYR A 6 -5.03 -8.52 10.39
C TYR A 6 -4.45 -7.65 9.27
N ALA A 7 -4.90 -6.39 9.17
CA ALA A 7 -4.34 -5.47 8.18
C ALA A 7 -2.85 -5.22 8.43
N VAL A 8 -2.49 -4.96 9.68
CA VAL A 8 -1.09 -4.71 10.06
C VAL A 8 -0.23 -5.94 9.77
N VAL A 9 -0.69 -7.12 10.14
CA VAL A 9 0.07 -8.35 9.88
C VAL A 9 0.24 -8.57 8.37
N THR A 10 -0.80 -8.33 7.59
CA THR A 10 -0.75 -8.50 6.14
C THR A 10 0.30 -7.59 5.50
N ILE A 11 0.31 -6.31 5.87
CA ILE A 11 1.28 -5.37 5.29
C ILE A 11 2.70 -5.67 5.76
N LEU A 12 2.88 -6.09 7.01
CA LEU A 12 4.19 -6.46 7.52
C LEU A 12 4.76 -7.68 6.79
N ILE A 13 3.92 -8.68 6.53
CA ILE A 13 4.34 -9.85 5.74
C ILE A 13 4.73 -9.44 4.33
N ALA A 14 3.90 -8.62 3.67
CA ALA A 14 4.18 -8.17 2.31
C ALA A 14 5.47 -7.37 2.23
N LEU A 15 5.70 -6.46 3.19
CA LEU A 15 6.92 -5.67 3.25
C LEU A 15 8.15 -6.55 3.47
N THR A 16 8.05 -7.51 4.38
CA THR A 16 9.16 -8.43 4.68
C THR A 16 9.52 -9.25 3.45
N VAL A 17 8.53 -9.86 2.81
CA VAL A 17 8.77 -10.68 1.61
C VAL A 17 9.32 -9.82 0.49
N ALA A 18 8.76 -8.63 0.27
CA ALA A 18 9.21 -7.73 -0.80
C ALA A 18 10.68 -7.33 -0.59
N HIS A 19 11.08 -7.06 0.65
CA HIS A 19 12.48 -6.70 0.94
C HIS A 19 13.43 -7.88 0.75
N PHE A 20 13.04 -9.08 1.20
CA PHE A 20 13.89 -10.26 1.03
C PHE A 20 14.10 -10.62 -0.43
N LEU A 21 13.10 -10.37 -1.27
CA LEU A 21 13.16 -10.70 -2.69
C LEU A 21 13.57 -9.50 -3.55
N ALA A 22 13.90 -8.37 -2.93
CA ALA A 22 14.21 -7.15 -3.66
C ALA A 22 15.46 -7.33 -4.53
N ASP A 23 15.41 -6.67 -5.69
CA ASP A 23 16.54 -6.62 -6.61
C ASP A 23 17.72 -5.88 -5.96
N ASP A 24 18.95 -6.25 -6.34
CA ASP A 24 20.16 -5.62 -5.81
C ASP A 24 20.22 -4.12 -6.09
N SER A 25 19.53 -3.65 -7.12
CA SER A 25 19.44 -2.22 -7.45
C SER A 25 18.55 -1.45 -6.47
N TYR A 26 17.72 -2.13 -5.67
CA TYR A 26 16.90 -1.50 -4.65
C TYR A 26 17.72 -1.29 -3.38
N GLN A 27 17.77 -0.06 -2.90
CA GLN A 27 18.51 0.30 -1.68
C GLN A 27 17.54 0.91 -0.69
N TRP A 28 17.24 0.19 0.37
CA TRP A 28 16.26 0.62 1.37
C TRP A 28 16.64 1.95 2.05
N GLN A 29 17.93 2.30 2.02
CA GLN A 29 18.41 3.56 2.63
C GLN A 29 18.01 4.80 1.83
N VAL A 30 17.83 4.65 0.51
CA VAL A 30 17.54 5.78 -0.39
C VAL A 30 16.25 5.63 -1.17
N ASN A 31 15.78 4.39 -1.35
CA ASN A 31 14.55 4.13 -2.08
C ASN A 31 13.37 3.99 -1.11
N SER A 32 12.22 4.49 -1.51
CA SER A 32 11.02 4.40 -0.68
C SER A 32 10.44 2.98 -0.69
N ILE A 33 9.61 2.68 0.32
CA ILE A 33 8.88 1.43 0.37
C ILE A 33 7.98 1.29 -0.87
N SER A 34 7.36 2.38 -1.30
CA SER A 34 6.50 2.38 -2.48
C SER A 34 7.23 1.96 -3.75
N GLN A 35 8.54 2.17 -3.82
CA GLN A 35 9.32 1.79 -4.99
C GLN A 35 9.52 0.27 -5.08
N LEU A 36 9.22 -0.49 -4.05
CA LEU A 36 9.10 -1.94 -4.17
C LEU A 36 7.92 -2.34 -5.06
N GLY A 37 6.96 -1.43 -5.26
CA GLY A 37 5.87 -1.59 -6.23
C GLY A 37 6.04 -0.72 -7.46
N ALA A 38 7.28 -0.37 -7.82
CA ALA A 38 7.55 0.55 -8.91
C ALA A 38 7.16 -0.02 -10.27
N GLN A 39 6.88 0.89 -11.20
CA GLN A 39 6.64 0.51 -12.58
C GLN A 39 7.86 -0.20 -13.15
N ALA A 40 7.63 -1.15 -14.05
CA ALA A 40 8.68 -1.94 -14.72
C ALA A 40 9.47 -2.87 -13.79
N TYR A 41 9.07 -3.03 -12.53
CA TYR A 41 9.69 -3.97 -11.61
C TYR A 41 8.86 -5.25 -11.54
N ASP A 42 9.46 -6.39 -11.90
CA ASP A 42 8.72 -7.65 -12.01
C ASP A 42 8.19 -8.19 -10.69
N LYS A 43 8.80 -7.84 -9.56
CA LYS A 43 8.34 -8.28 -8.24
C LYS A 43 7.44 -7.26 -7.56
N ALA A 44 7.02 -6.22 -8.28
CA ALA A 44 6.15 -5.17 -7.76
C ALA A 44 4.80 -5.71 -7.24
N TRP A 45 4.33 -6.83 -7.78
CA TRP A 45 3.05 -7.42 -7.40
C TRP A 45 2.97 -7.74 -5.90
N ILE A 46 4.10 -8.01 -5.25
CA ILE A 46 4.12 -8.36 -3.83
C ILE A 46 3.61 -7.19 -2.98
N ILE A 47 4.20 -6.02 -3.20
CA ILE A 47 3.81 -4.84 -2.42
C ILE A 47 2.46 -4.30 -2.87
N HIS A 48 2.13 -4.41 -4.17
CA HIS A 48 0.79 -4.04 -4.66
C HIS A 48 -0.29 -4.86 -3.97
N PHE A 49 -0.09 -6.17 -3.89
CA PHE A 49 -1.02 -7.05 -3.18
C PHE A 49 -1.12 -6.64 -1.71
N GLY A 50 0.01 -6.36 -1.07
CA GLY A 50 0.03 -5.95 0.34
C GLY A 50 -0.76 -4.66 0.59
N PHE A 51 -0.55 -3.65 -0.25
CA PHE A 51 -1.25 -2.37 -0.12
C PHE A 51 -2.75 -2.51 -0.37
N ILE A 52 -3.12 -3.26 -1.40
CA ILE A 52 -4.53 -3.46 -1.73
C ILE A 52 -5.21 -4.26 -0.63
N ALA A 53 -4.60 -5.35 -0.16
CA ALA A 53 -5.16 -6.17 0.91
C ALA A 53 -5.29 -5.37 2.21
N PHE A 54 -4.27 -4.59 2.57
CA PHE A 54 -4.32 -3.73 3.75
C PHE A 54 -5.51 -2.76 3.66
N GLY A 55 -5.63 -2.07 2.52
CA GLY A 55 -6.69 -1.09 2.34
C GLY A 55 -8.08 -1.71 2.40
N ILE A 56 -8.26 -2.87 1.76
CA ILE A 56 -9.54 -3.59 1.80
C ILE A 56 -9.89 -3.99 3.23
N ILE A 57 -8.95 -4.57 3.97
CA ILE A 57 -9.20 -5.01 5.35
C ILE A 57 -9.58 -3.80 6.23
N VAL A 58 -8.86 -2.69 6.09
CA VAL A 58 -9.16 -1.47 6.86
C VAL A 58 -10.55 -0.94 6.53
N LEU A 59 -10.91 -0.86 5.24
CA LEU A 59 -12.20 -0.36 4.82
C LEU A 59 -13.34 -1.24 5.32
N LEU A 60 -13.20 -2.56 5.20
CA LEU A 60 -14.22 -3.49 5.67
C LEU A 60 -14.36 -3.45 7.19
N THR A 61 -13.26 -3.33 7.90
CA THR A 61 -13.28 -3.25 9.36
C THR A 61 -13.98 -1.97 9.83
N GLY A 62 -13.60 -0.82 9.24
CA GLY A 62 -14.21 0.45 9.60
C GLY A 62 -15.70 0.49 9.28
N ALA A 63 -16.07 0.03 8.09
CA ALA A 63 -17.47 -0.04 7.68
C ALA A 63 -18.29 -0.96 8.62
N SER A 64 -17.73 -2.09 9.00
CA SER A 64 -18.38 -3.02 9.92
C SER A 64 -18.64 -2.38 11.28
N ARG A 65 -17.66 -1.64 11.80
CA ARG A 65 -17.80 -0.97 13.09
C ARG A 65 -18.85 0.14 13.06
N ILE A 66 -18.86 0.94 12.00
CA ILE A 66 -19.87 1.99 11.84
C ILE A 66 -21.26 1.37 11.72
N ARG A 67 -21.36 0.23 11.04
CA ARG A 67 -22.62 -0.47 10.89
C ARG A 67 -23.14 -1.00 12.23
N MET A 68 -22.24 -1.44 13.12
CA MET A 68 -22.63 -1.91 14.44
C MET A 68 -23.15 -0.79 15.32
N ASP A 69 -22.52 0.40 15.27
CA ASP A 69 -22.96 1.58 15.99
C ASP A 69 -22.45 2.82 15.25
N VAL A 70 -23.37 3.60 14.74
CA VAL A 70 -23.06 4.77 13.92
C VAL A 70 -22.20 5.80 14.66
N LYS A 71 -22.21 5.80 15.99
CA LYS A 71 -21.38 6.73 16.76
C LYS A 71 -19.88 6.56 16.51
N TYR A 72 -19.46 5.41 15.96
CA TYR A 72 -18.06 5.16 15.66
C TYR A 72 -17.58 5.87 14.40
N TRP A 73 -18.48 6.50 13.63
CA TRP A 73 -18.11 7.13 12.36
C TRP A 73 -16.95 8.13 12.51
N PHE A 74 -16.97 8.90 13.60
CA PHE A 74 -15.97 9.94 13.83
C PHE A 74 -14.56 9.35 13.97
N ARG A 75 -14.45 8.22 14.64
CA ARG A 75 -13.18 7.55 14.87
C ARG A 75 -12.74 6.73 13.66
N GLU A 76 -13.68 6.03 13.03
CA GLU A 76 -13.34 5.09 11.96
C GLU A 76 -13.10 5.79 10.62
N THR A 77 -13.75 6.90 10.35
CA THR A 77 -13.65 7.57 9.05
C THR A 77 -12.22 7.99 8.70
N PRO A 78 -11.44 8.63 9.58
CA PRO A 78 -10.06 8.96 9.22
C PRO A 78 -9.20 7.72 8.94
N ILE A 79 -9.43 6.64 9.68
CA ILE A 79 -8.71 5.38 9.47
C ILE A 79 -9.08 4.80 8.10
N MET A 80 -10.36 4.86 7.74
CA MET A 80 -10.83 4.38 6.43
C MET A 80 -10.25 5.21 5.27
N ILE A 81 -10.16 6.53 5.45
CA ILE A 81 -9.54 7.40 4.46
C ILE A 81 -8.08 7.02 4.26
N TYR A 82 -7.36 6.77 5.34
CA TYR A 82 -5.98 6.31 5.26
C TYR A 82 -5.88 4.95 4.54
N GLY A 83 -6.74 4.01 4.90
CA GLY A 83 -6.77 2.70 4.24
C GLY A 83 -7.08 2.80 2.75
N PHE A 84 -7.98 3.70 2.37
CA PHE A 84 -8.31 3.93 0.97
C PHE A 84 -7.11 4.52 0.22
N ALA A 85 -6.39 5.45 0.83
CA ALA A 85 -5.18 6.04 0.23
C ALA A 85 -4.10 4.97 -0.01
N ILE A 86 -3.90 4.07 0.96
CA ILE A 86 -2.93 2.97 0.81
C ILE A 86 -3.38 2.02 -0.31
N LEU A 87 -4.68 1.74 -0.41
CA LEU A 87 -5.22 0.91 -1.49
C LEU A 87 -4.91 1.54 -2.85
N LEU A 88 -5.13 2.84 -2.99
CA LEU A 88 -4.82 3.55 -4.24
C LEU A 88 -3.31 3.55 -4.52
N SER A 89 -2.48 3.61 -3.49
CA SER A 89 -1.03 3.47 -3.65
C SER A 89 -0.65 2.08 -4.17
N GLY A 90 -1.47 1.07 -3.91
CA GLY A 90 -1.27 -0.27 -4.46
C GLY A 90 -1.76 -0.41 -5.90
N ILE A 91 -2.67 0.45 -6.33
CA ILE A 91 -3.18 0.44 -7.71
C ILE A 91 -2.28 1.26 -8.64
N PHE A 92 -1.84 2.44 -8.21
CA PHE A 92 -0.97 3.32 -8.99
C PHE A 92 0.47 3.12 -8.55
N SER A 93 1.34 2.78 -9.49
CA SER A 93 2.73 2.45 -9.20
C SER A 93 3.61 3.68 -9.14
N ALA A 94 4.60 3.65 -8.25
CA ALA A 94 5.62 4.70 -8.14
C ALA A 94 6.57 4.67 -9.34
N GLU A 95 7.37 5.74 -9.47
CA GLU A 95 8.42 5.76 -10.48
C GLU A 95 9.44 4.65 -10.21
N PRO A 96 10.10 4.15 -11.28
CA PRO A 96 11.11 3.12 -11.11
C PRO A 96 12.30 3.62 -10.29
N PHE A 97 12.90 2.72 -9.51
CA PHE A 97 14.18 3.00 -8.85
C PHE A 97 15.38 2.65 -9.75
N MET A 98 15.13 2.06 -10.91
CA MET A 98 16.16 1.69 -11.87
C MET A 98 16.33 2.81 -12.90
N ALA A 99 17.57 3.21 -13.15
CA ALA A 99 17.86 4.28 -14.10
C ALA A 99 17.60 3.84 -15.55
N GLY A 100 17.12 4.77 -16.39
CA GLY A 100 16.97 4.53 -17.83
C GLY A 100 15.74 3.74 -18.22
N VAL A 101 14.84 3.43 -17.30
CA VAL A 101 13.62 2.69 -17.59
C VAL A 101 12.51 3.69 -17.93
N ALA A 102 11.80 3.44 -19.04
CA ALA A 102 10.62 4.24 -19.40
C ALA A 102 9.47 3.95 -18.45
N TYR A 103 8.73 4.99 -18.05
CA TYR A 103 7.59 4.82 -17.14
C TYR A 103 6.54 5.92 -17.38
N SER A 104 5.34 5.67 -16.85
CA SER A 104 4.25 6.64 -16.90
C SER A 104 4.44 7.68 -15.80
N THR A 105 4.74 8.93 -16.18
CA THR A 105 4.86 10.03 -15.21
C THR A 105 3.51 10.36 -14.58
N GLN A 106 2.42 10.21 -15.33
CA GLN A 106 1.08 10.46 -14.80
C GLN A 106 0.74 9.49 -13.67
N GLU A 107 1.03 8.20 -13.86
CA GLU A 107 0.78 7.20 -12.82
C GLU A 107 1.65 7.46 -11.59
N ALA A 108 2.91 7.82 -11.78
CA ALA A 108 3.81 8.15 -10.68
C ALA A 108 3.31 9.38 -9.90
N GLN A 109 2.79 10.38 -10.59
CA GLN A 109 2.20 11.55 -9.94
C GLN A 109 0.96 11.19 -9.16
N LEU A 110 0.09 10.34 -9.71
CA LEU A 110 -1.10 9.87 -8.99
C LEU A 110 -0.71 9.11 -7.74
N HIS A 111 0.29 8.24 -7.82
CA HIS A 111 0.80 7.52 -6.65
C HIS A 111 1.28 8.51 -5.58
N GLY A 112 1.97 9.55 -5.97
CA GLY A 112 2.50 10.55 -5.05
C GLY A 112 1.44 11.37 -4.31
N LEU A 113 0.19 11.35 -4.78
CA LEU A 113 -0.91 12.03 -4.09
C LEU A 113 -1.41 11.23 -2.88
N PHE A 114 -1.14 9.97 -2.81
CA PHE A 114 -1.63 9.09 -1.75
C PHE A 114 -0.51 8.67 -0.82
#